data_022455eb654a35e21655fe2538fd998a
#
_entry.id   022455eb654a35e21655fe2538fd998a
#
_cell.length_a   1.000
_cell.length_b   1.000
_cell.length_c   1.000
_cell.angle_alpha   90.00
_cell.angle_beta   90.00
_cell.angle_gamma   90.00
#
_symmetry.space_group_name_H-M   'P 1'
#
loop_
_entity.id
_entity.type
_entity.pdbx_description
1 polymer ?
#
loop_
_entity_poly.entity_id
_entity_poly.type
_entity_poly.pdbx_seq_one_letter_code
_entity_poly.pdbx_strand_id
1 'polypeptide(L)'
;MKRKPLVAAYYFPNWHCDPRVEDLHGKGWTEWRVAQYATPRFPGHQQPKVPLWGYQDESEPDVMAQKISAAKAYGVNAFIWDWYWFSDGPYRHRALEEGFLKAPNCEDIKFAIMWANHNPIYAHPGSYWKPAEINWSGAVNPETFRDCTDYCIKNFLGRPNYLRLSDGSLYFMLYRLGALVEEVGGLDTAAALIREFRDKVEKAGLGKLHISTVFEALPDVWRALESPEHDFTGINHFIETLTVDSITSYGWGYKDDFPATDYAKWAKNNHYIPLVFNKHLKCAFNPNVLTGWDSSPRTVQSDMFEKVGYPFDTVVVNNTPEH
;
A
#
# COMPACT_ATOMS: atom_id res chain seq x y z
N MET A 1 -30.07 0.65 -13.80
CA MET A 1 -29.52 1.13 -12.52
C MET A 1 -28.03 1.30 -12.66
N LYS A 2 -27.47 2.48 -12.33
CA LYS A 2 -26.00 2.63 -12.27
C LYS A 2 -25.49 1.71 -11.14
N ARG A 3 -24.55 0.80 -11.44
CA ARG A 3 -23.89 -0.01 -10.41
C ARG A 3 -23.20 0.93 -9.42
N LYS A 4 -23.35 0.68 -8.13
CA LYS A 4 -22.56 1.39 -7.11
C LYS A 4 -21.09 1.05 -7.33
N PRO A 5 -20.17 2.01 -7.21
CA PRO A 5 -18.74 1.75 -7.32
C PRO A 5 -18.32 0.78 -6.19
N LEU A 6 -17.33 -0.06 -6.49
CA LEU A 6 -16.63 -0.82 -5.47
C LEU A 6 -15.63 0.13 -4.80
N VAL A 7 -15.74 0.27 -3.49
CA VAL A 7 -14.83 1.08 -2.67
C VAL A 7 -13.90 0.13 -1.92
N ALA A 8 -12.61 0.18 -2.24
CA ALA A 8 -11.57 -0.58 -1.57
C ALA A 8 -10.62 0.37 -0.83
N ALA A 9 -10.28 0.05 0.40
CA ALA A 9 -9.33 0.80 1.20
C ALA A 9 -8.00 0.05 1.29
N TYR A 10 -6.88 0.74 1.09
CA TYR A 10 -5.56 0.20 1.43
C TYR A 10 -5.48 -0.03 2.94
N TYR A 11 -4.89 -1.15 3.32
CA TYR A 11 -4.73 -1.54 4.70
C TYR A 11 -3.26 -1.82 5.00
N PHE A 12 -2.61 -0.91 5.74
CA PHE A 12 -1.22 -1.04 6.15
C PHE A 12 -1.15 -1.77 7.51
N PRO A 13 -0.65 -3.02 7.57
CA PRO A 13 -0.75 -3.89 8.75
C PRO A 13 0.41 -3.66 9.75
N ASN A 14 0.49 -2.53 10.38
CA ASN A 14 1.65 -2.16 11.21
C ASN A 14 1.37 -1.97 12.71
N TRP A 15 0.13 -2.23 13.15
CA TRP A 15 -0.31 -1.95 14.50
C TRP A 15 -0.35 -3.20 15.39
N HIS A 16 0.66 -4.06 15.27
CA HIS A 16 0.87 -5.26 16.06
C HIS A 16 2.35 -5.55 16.24
N CYS A 17 2.71 -6.38 17.23
CA CYS A 17 4.09 -6.81 17.40
C CYS A 17 4.51 -7.77 16.30
N ASP A 18 5.71 -7.55 15.76
CA ASP A 18 6.36 -8.44 14.81
C ASP A 18 7.76 -8.78 15.33
N PRO A 19 8.18 -10.06 15.36
CA PRO A 19 9.47 -10.47 15.93
C PRO A 19 10.67 -9.71 15.37
N ARG A 20 10.70 -9.45 14.04
CA ARG A 20 11.81 -8.72 13.41
C ARG A 20 11.88 -7.27 13.86
N VAL A 21 10.72 -6.66 14.12
CA VAL A 21 10.65 -5.29 14.62
C VAL A 21 11.00 -5.23 16.10
N GLU A 22 10.61 -6.24 16.87
CA GLU A 22 11.00 -6.37 18.27
C GLU A 22 12.52 -6.56 18.45
N ASP A 23 13.18 -7.29 17.53
CA ASP A 23 14.64 -7.43 17.52
C ASP A 23 15.36 -6.08 17.33
N LEU A 24 14.75 -5.15 16.59
CA LEU A 24 15.32 -3.81 16.35
C LEU A 24 15.02 -2.81 17.48
N HIS A 25 13.81 -2.85 18.01
CA HIS A 25 13.28 -1.80 18.90
C HIS A 25 12.99 -2.28 20.33
N GLY A 26 13.15 -3.58 20.58
CA GLY A 26 12.85 -4.18 21.88
C GLY A 26 11.44 -4.78 21.95
N LYS A 27 11.30 -5.72 22.89
CA LYS A 27 10.08 -6.52 23.07
C LYS A 27 8.83 -5.66 23.31
N GLY A 28 7.73 -6.03 22.66
CA GLY A 28 6.45 -5.32 22.78
C GLY A 28 6.40 -4.02 21.96
N TRP A 29 7.35 -3.80 21.06
CA TRP A 29 7.33 -2.61 20.22
C TRP A 29 6.27 -2.73 19.13
N THR A 30 5.49 -1.66 18.97
CA THR A 30 4.59 -1.45 17.83
C THR A 30 4.72 -0.01 17.36
N GLU A 31 4.27 0.29 16.15
CA GLU A 31 4.30 1.67 15.63
C GLU A 31 3.40 2.63 16.42
N TRP A 32 2.49 2.14 17.26
CA TRP A 32 1.76 2.98 18.22
C TRP A 32 2.67 3.81 19.10
N ARG A 33 3.87 3.30 19.45
CA ARG A 33 4.84 4.07 20.25
C ARG A 33 5.27 5.34 19.54
N VAL A 34 5.50 5.26 18.23
CA VAL A 34 5.86 6.42 17.41
C VAL A 34 4.71 7.44 17.39
N ALA A 35 3.48 6.98 17.23
CA ALA A 35 2.30 7.84 17.26
C ALA A 35 2.07 8.49 18.66
N GLN A 36 2.30 7.75 19.75
CA GLN A 36 2.12 8.24 21.11
C GLN A 36 3.13 9.34 21.50
N TYR A 37 4.34 9.28 20.97
CA TYR A 37 5.41 10.23 21.28
C TYR A 37 5.57 11.32 20.21
N ALA A 38 4.70 11.37 19.22
CA ALA A 38 4.73 12.41 18.20
C ALA A 38 4.52 13.80 18.82
N THR A 39 5.27 14.78 18.30
CA THR A 39 5.22 16.17 18.76
C THR A 39 4.81 17.10 17.62
N PRO A 40 4.14 18.24 17.90
CA PRO A 40 3.86 19.26 16.90
C PRO A 40 5.13 19.75 16.21
N ARG A 41 5.10 19.89 14.89
CA ARG A 41 6.23 20.34 14.05
C ARG A 41 6.16 21.81 13.66
N PHE A 42 4.97 22.37 13.72
CA PHE A 42 4.71 23.78 13.39
C PHE A 42 3.50 24.29 14.19
N PRO A 43 3.28 25.61 14.30
CA PRO A 43 2.13 26.16 15.00
C PRO A 43 0.81 25.64 14.41
N GLY A 44 -0.06 25.12 15.25
CA GLY A 44 -1.35 24.54 14.87
C GLY A 44 -1.31 23.06 14.44
N HIS A 45 -0.15 22.45 14.34
CA HIS A 45 -0.05 21.01 14.08
C HIS A 45 -0.53 20.20 15.27
N GLN A 46 -1.51 19.32 15.04
CA GLN A 46 -2.11 18.50 16.09
C GLN A 46 -1.38 17.16 16.22
N GLN A 47 -0.56 17.03 17.24
CA GLN A 47 0.11 15.80 17.67
C GLN A 47 0.24 15.77 19.18
N PRO A 48 0.25 14.60 19.84
CA PRO A 48 -0.01 13.27 19.28
C PRO A 48 -1.49 13.08 18.91
N LYS A 49 -1.77 12.30 17.86
CA LYS A 49 -3.13 11.89 17.51
C LYS A 49 -3.48 10.63 18.30
N VAL A 50 -4.54 10.68 19.08
CA VAL A 50 -5.03 9.54 19.85
C VAL A 50 -6.18 8.88 19.11
N PRO A 51 -6.08 7.57 18.77
CA PRO A 51 -7.17 6.87 18.09
C PRO A 51 -8.44 6.81 18.95
N LEU A 52 -9.61 6.98 18.33
CA LEU A 52 -10.91 6.91 19.00
C LEU A 52 -11.11 5.57 19.77
N TRP A 53 -10.60 4.49 19.22
CA TRP A 53 -10.71 3.14 19.80
C TRP A 53 -9.48 2.74 20.63
N GLY A 54 -8.58 3.67 20.90
CA GLY A 54 -7.32 3.40 21.57
C GLY A 54 -6.28 2.72 20.66
N TYR A 55 -5.18 2.35 21.27
CA TYR A 55 -4.02 1.74 20.62
C TYR A 55 -4.18 0.21 20.58
N GLN A 56 -4.95 -0.26 19.61
CA GLN A 56 -5.35 -1.67 19.50
C GLN A 56 -4.30 -2.50 18.78
N ASP A 57 -4.17 -3.78 19.18
CA ASP A 57 -3.37 -4.77 18.48
C ASP A 57 -4.20 -5.41 17.34
N GLU A 58 -3.77 -5.23 16.11
CA GLU A 58 -4.48 -5.71 14.91
C GLU A 58 -4.29 -7.21 14.65
N SER A 59 -3.44 -7.90 15.40
CA SER A 59 -3.37 -9.36 15.34
C SER A 59 -4.51 -10.03 16.12
N GLU A 60 -5.33 -9.25 16.86
CA GLU A 60 -6.47 -9.75 17.62
C GLU A 60 -7.73 -9.81 16.76
N PRO A 61 -8.42 -10.97 16.64
CA PRO A 61 -9.62 -11.13 15.82
C PRO A 61 -10.77 -10.18 16.19
N ASP A 62 -10.97 -9.89 17.47
CA ASP A 62 -12.04 -8.99 17.94
C ASP A 62 -11.77 -7.54 17.53
N VAL A 63 -10.51 -7.10 17.53
CA VAL A 63 -10.10 -5.79 17.02
C VAL A 63 -10.41 -5.68 15.54
N MET A 64 -10.07 -6.69 14.76
CA MET A 64 -10.37 -6.71 13.34
C MET A 64 -11.88 -6.81 13.07
N ALA A 65 -12.64 -7.54 13.91
CA ALA A 65 -14.09 -7.59 13.80
C ALA A 65 -14.76 -6.21 13.97
N GLN A 66 -14.26 -5.39 14.90
CA GLN A 66 -14.71 -4.01 15.08
C GLN A 66 -14.43 -3.17 13.82
N LYS A 67 -13.23 -3.26 13.26
CA LYS A 67 -12.82 -2.52 12.05
C LYS A 67 -13.61 -2.94 10.82
N ILE A 68 -13.84 -4.24 10.64
CA ILE A 68 -14.68 -4.79 9.56
C ILE A 68 -16.10 -4.23 9.67
N SER A 69 -16.68 -4.25 10.87
CA SER A 69 -18.04 -3.75 11.11
C SER A 69 -18.16 -2.26 10.75
N ALA A 70 -17.18 -1.45 11.15
CA ALA A 70 -17.14 -0.04 10.81
C ALA A 70 -16.98 0.19 9.30
N ALA A 71 -16.02 -0.48 8.66
CA ALA A 71 -15.78 -0.37 7.22
C ALA A 71 -17.05 -0.70 6.42
N LYS A 72 -17.72 -1.81 6.75
CA LYS A 72 -18.98 -2.23 6.13
C LYS A 72 -20.09 -1.19 6.34
N ALA A 73 -20.25 -0.67 7.55
CA ALA A 73 -21.29 0.30 7.89
C ALA A 73 -21.13 1.61 7.12
N TYR A 74 -19.91 2.00 6.79
CA TYR A 74 -19.59 3.24 6.07
C TYR A 74 -19.27 3.04 4.59
N GLY A 75 -19.58 1.87 4.01
CA GLY A 75 -19.60 1.64 2.57
C GLY A 75 -18.26 1.20 1.98
N VAL A 76 -17.27 0.86 2.77
CA VAL A 76 -16.05 0.19 2.29
C VAL A 76 -16.37 -1.27 1.98
N ASN A 77 -16.05 -1.71 0.77
CA ASN A 77 -16.40 -3.05 0.29
C ASN A 77 -15.25 -4.06 0.39
N ALA A 78 -14.02 -3.56 0.39
CA ALA A 78 -12.82 -4.40 0.44
C ALA A 78 -11.65 -3.70 1.13
N PHE A 79 -10.75 -4.50 1.70
CA PHE A 79 -9.41 -4.08 2.08
C PHE A 79 -8.38 -4.59 1.07
N ILE A 80 -7.47 -3.73 0.63
CA ILE A 80 -6.28 -4.09 -0.14
C ILE A 80 -5.11 -4.06 0.83
N TRP A 81 -4.62 -5.25 1.18
CA TRP A 81 -3.59 -5.41 2.20
C TRP A 81 -2.20 -5.12 1.65
N ASP A 82 -1.49 -4.18 2.26
CA ASP A 82 -0.05 -4.01 2.09
C ASP A 82 0.62 -5.23 2.74
N TRP A 83 0.89 -6.24 1.92
CA TRP A 83 1.40 -7.51 2.40
C TRP A 83 2.85 -7.70 1.96
N TYR A 84 3.68 -8.14 2.88
CA TYR A 84 5.12 -8.24 2.70
C TYR A 84 5.54 -9.69 2.65
N TRP A 85 6.41 -9.99 1.69
CA TRP A 85 7.06 -11.28 1.55
C TRP A 85 8.52 -11.09 1.20
N PHE A 86 9.40 -11.78 1.93
CA PHE A 86 10.83 -11.80 1.69
C PHE A 86 11.31 -13.22 1.38
N SER A 87 12.61 -13.40 1.09
CA SER A 87 13.16 -14.72 0.75
C SER A 87 12.98 -15.79 1.85
N ASP A 88 12.74 -15.38 3.08
CA ASP A 88 12.52 -16.24 4.24
C ASP A 88 11.05 -16.27 4.71
N GLY A 89 10.13 -15.72 3.93
CA GLY A 89 8.69 -15.78 4.19
C GLY A 89 8.01 -14.44 4.49
N PRO A 90 6.78 -14.49 5.03
CA PRO A 90 5.95 -13.30 5.24
C PRO A 90 6.47 -12.42 6.38
N TYR A 91 6.18 -11.12 6.29
CA TYR A 91 6.52 -10.12 7.28
C TYR A 91 5.28 -9.25 7.59
N ARG A 92 5.11 -8.83 8.83
CA ARG A 92 3.93 -8.07 9.31
C ARG A 92 2.59 -8.73 8.94
N HIS A 93 2.58 -10.04 8.83
CA HIS A 93 1.45 -10.81 8.30
C HIS A 93 0.35 -11.08 9.34
N ARG A 94 0.65 -10.95 10.65
CA ARG A 94 -0.26 -11.36 11.72
C ARG A 94 -1.59 -10.59 11.73
N ALA A 95 -1.58 -9.29 11.38
CA ALA A 95 -2.82 -8.53 11.28
C ALA A 95 -3.79 -9.11 10.22
N LEU A 96 -3.28 -9.61 9.10
CA LEU A 96 -4.09 -10.32 8.10
C LEU A 96 -4.44 -11.73 8.55
N GLU A 97 -3.43 -12.54 8.89
CA GLU A 97 -3.57 -14.00 9.04
C GLU A 97 -4.14 -14.41 10.40
N GLU A 98 -3.83 -13.66 11.47
CA GLU A 98 -4.32 -13.95 12.82
C GLU A 98 -5.51 -13.06 13.19
N GLY A 99 -5.46 -11.77 12.87
CA GLY A 99 -6.52 -10.82 13.14
C GLY A 99 -7.67 -10.94 12.14
N PHE A 100 -7.48 -10.48 10.91
CA PHE A 100 -8.55 -10.34 9.93
C PHE A 100 -9.17 -11.67 9.50
N LEU A 101 -8.35 -12.65 9.08
CA LEU A 101 -8.86 -13.93 8.56
C LEU A 101 -9.47 -14.83 9.65
N LYS A 102 -9.24 -14.54 10.92
CA LYS A 102 -9.86 -15.23 12.07
C LYS A 102 -10.97 -14.41 12.72
N ALA A 103 -11.23 -13.20 12.28
CA ALA A 103 -12.34 -12.40 12.79
C ALA A 103 -13.68 -13.09 12.49
N PRO A 104 -14.63 -13.13 13.43
CA PRO A 104 -15.91 -13.84 13.29
C PRO A 104 -16.77 -13.31 12.13
N ASN A 105 -16.54 -12.08 11.69
CA ASN A 105 -17.22 -11.41 10.58
C ASN A 105 -16.30 -11.16 9.37
N CYS A 106 -15.21 -11.90 9.22
CA CYS A 106 -14.25 -11.67 8.13
C CYS A 106 -14.86 -11.80 6.72
N GLU A 107 -15.94 -12.57 6.56
CA GLU A 107 -16.65 -12.73 5.28
C GLU A 107 -17.56 -11.54 4.92
N ASP A 108 -17.81 -10.66 5.86
CA ASP A 108 -18.63 -9.46 5.65
C ASP A 108 -17.98 -8.42 4.74
N ILE A 109 -16.69 -8.49 4.57
CA ILE A 109 -15.90 -7.61 3.70
C ILE A 109 -14.97 -8.43 2.79
N LYS A 110 -14.68 -7.92 1.60
CA LYS A 110 -13.71 -8.57 0.71
C LYS A 110 -12.29 -8.13 1.06
N PHE A 111 -11.30 -8.90 0.60
CA PHE A 111 -9.90 -8.50 0.70
C PHE A 111 -9.11 -8.90 -0.55
N ALA A 112 -8.05 -8.18 -0.80
CA ALA A 112 -7.06 -8.49 -1.82
C ALA A 112 -5.65 -8.27 -1.28
N ILE A 113 -4.67 -8.89 -1.92
CA ILE A 113 -3.26 -8.69 -1.61
C ILE A 113 -2.67 -7.64 -2.54
N MET A 114 -1.96 -6.69 -1.97
CA MET A 114 -0.95 -5.89 -2.64
C MET A 114 0.41 -6.32 -2.08
N TRP A 115 1.19 -7.03 -2.90
CA TRP A 115 2.55 -7.38 -2.49
C TRP A 115 3.42 -6.13 -2.51
N ALA A 116 3.78 -5.66 -1.30
CA ALA A 116 4.69 -4.54 -1.08
C ALA A 116 6.14 -5.01 -1.24
N ASN A 117 6.52 -5.26 -2.49
CA ASN A 117 7.80 -5.81 -2.90
C ASN A 117 8.91 -4.73 -2.87
N HIS A 118 9.37 -4.37 -1.70
CA HIS A 118 10.48 -3.43 -1.50
C HIS A 118 11.27 -3.75 -0.23
N ASN A 119 12.49 -3.27 -0.19
CA ASN A 119 13.35 -3.43 0.98
C ASN A 119 12.70 -2.75 2.21
N PRO A 120 12.64 -3.42 3.34
CA PRO A 120 12.31 -2.78 4.60
C PRO A 120 13.48 -1.90 5.03
N ILE A 121 13.19 -0.63 5.23
CA ILE A 121 14.16 0.34 5.70
C ILE A 121 13.96 0.62 7.17
N TYR A 122 15.05 0.73 7.91
CA TYR A 122 15.04 1.25 9.26
C TYR A 122 14.78 2.75 9.22
N ALA A 123 13.52 3.12 9.23
CA ALA A 123 13.05 4.49 9.02
C ALA A 123 12.32 5.09 10.22
N HIS A 124 12.27 4.42 11.36
CA HIS A 124 11.50 4.89 12.50
C HIS A 124 12.34 4.90 13.78
N PRO A 125 12.80 6.08 14.22
CA PRO A 125 12.61 7.41 13.64
C PRO A 125 13.55 7.68 12.45
N GLY A 126 13.00 8.18 11.36
CA GLY A 126 13.76 8.61 10.20
C GLY A 126 14.48 9.94 10.45
N SER A 127 15.69 10.10 9.90
CA SER A 127 16.50 11.30 10.03
C SER A 127 17.02 11.78 8.67
N TYR A 128 17.00 13.09 8.43
CA TYR A 128 17.40 13.68 7.15
C TYR A 128 18.85 13.42 6.77
N TRP A 129 19.73 13.43 7.75
CA TRP A 129 21.17 13.29 7.56
C TRP A 129 21.69 11.88 7.83
N LYS A 130 20.82 10.99 8.28
CA LYS A 130 21.13 9.59 8.49
C LYS A 130 20.50 8.78 7.38
N PRO A 131 21.26 8.16 6.49
CA PRO A 131 20.70 7.30 5.47
C PRO A 131 19.80 6.23 6.08
N ALA A 132 18.67 5.95 5.44
CA ALA A 132 17.85 4.82 5.82
C ALA A 132 18.63 3.52 5.63
N GLU A 133 18.77 2.75 6.70
CA GLU A 133 19.43 1.46 6.65
C GLU A 133 18.46 0.40 6.17
N ILE A 134 18.92 -0.49 5.28
CA ILE A 134 18.17 -1.66 4.88
C ILE A 134 18.36 -2.73 5.96
N ASN A 135 17.27 -3.11 6.62
CA ASN A 135 17.31 -4.08 7.72
C ASN A 135 17.60 -5.50 7.23
N TRP A 136 16.99 -5.88 6.11
CA TRP A 136 17.20 -7.14 5.41
C TRP A 136 16.77 -7.01 3.96
N SER A 137 17.25 -7.92 3.11
CA SER A 137 16.95 -7.85 1.69
C SER A 137 15.48 -8.19 1.41
N GLY A 138 14.79 -7.28 0.77
CA GLY A 138 13.47 -7.49 0.16
C GLY A 138 13.56 -7.71 -1.34
N ALA A 139 14.76 -7.93 -1.88
CA ALA A 139 14.96 -8.17 -3.30
C ALA A 139 14.20 -9.42 -3.77
N VAL A 140 13.54 -9.30 -4.90
CA VAL A 140 12.70 -10.34 -5.48
C VAL A 140 13.44 -11.00 -6.65
N ASN A 141 14.04 -12.16 -6.40
CA ASN A 141 14.50 -13.01 -7.49
C ASN A 141 13.36 -13.91 -8.02
N PRO A 142 13.55 -14.63 -9.14
CA PRO A 142 12.51 -15.50 -9.69
C PRO A 142 12.00 -16.59 -8.76
N GLU A 143 12.83 -17.11 -7.85
CA GLU A 143 12.44 -18.11 -6.86
C GLU A 143 11.55 -17.47 -5.79
N THR A 144 11.98 -16.35 -5.20
CA THR A 144 11.17 -15.58 -4.24
C THR A 144 9.81 -15.19 -4.82
N PHE A 145 9.76 -14.83 -6.11
CA PHE A 145 8.49 -14.53 -6.78
C PHE A 145 7.57 -15.75 -6.82
N ARG A 146 8.10 -16.94 -7.16
CA ARG A 146 7.31 -18.17 -7.19
C ARG A 146 6.82 -18.57 -5.82
N ASP A 147 7.69 -18.53 -4.82
CA ASP A 147 7.34 -18.88 -3.44
C ASP A 147 6.24 -17.99 -2.89
N CYS A 148 6.35 -16.68 -3.12
CA CYS A 148 5.34 -15.70 -2.72
C CYS A 148 3.99 -15.98 -3.40
N THR A 149 3.99 -16.16 -4.72
CA THR A 149 2.75 -16.39 -5.48
C THR A 149 2.12 -17.74 -5.17
N ASP A 150 2.92 -18.79 -4.95
CA ASP A 150 2.44 -20.11 -4.52
C ASP A 150 1.84 -20.06 -3.12
N TYR A 151 2.45 -19.29 -2.21
CA TYR A 151 1.85 -19.01 -0.90
C TYR A 151 0.50 -18.31 -1.00
N CYS A 152 0.40 -17.29 -1.85
CA CYS A 152 -0.85 -16.56 -2.08
C CYS A 152 -1.95 -17.46 -2.66
N ILE A 153 -1.63 -18.31 -3.65
CA ILE A 153 -2.56 -19.28 -4.22
C ILE A 153 -3.09 -20.22 -3.13
N LYS A 154 -2.19 -20.75 -2.32
CA LYS A 154 -2.52 -21.73 -1.27
C LYS A 154 -3.36 -21.16 -0.14
N ASN A 155 -3.05 -19.92 0.30
CA ASN A 155 -3.57 -19.41 1.57
C ASN A 155 -4.66 -18.33 1.39
N PHE A 156 -4.67 -17.60 0.26
CA PHE A 156 -5.52 -16.42 0.11
C PHE A 156 -6.49 -16.49 -1.06
N LEU A 157 -6.00 -16.76 -2.29
CA LEU A 157 -6.78 -16.55 -3.51
C LEU A 157 -8.05 -17.42 -3.60
N GLY A 158 -8.07 -18.58 -2.95
CA GLY A 158 -9.22 -19.49 -2.91
C GLY A 158 -10.28 -19.15 -1.83
N ARG A 159 -10.05 -18.11 -1.00
CA ARG A 159 -10.98 -17.80 0.08
C ARG A 159 -12.29 -17.20 -0.44
N PRO A 160 -13.44 -17.48 0.19
CA PRO A 160 -14.76 -16.99 -0.26
C PRO A 160 -14.87 -15.47 -0.30
N ASN A 161 -14.15 -14.79 0.60
CA ASN A 161 -14.10 -13.34 0.70
C ASN A 161 -12.91 -12.69 -0.03
N TYR A 162 -12.10 -13.45 -0.80
CA TYR A 162 -11.09 -12.82 -1.65
C TYR A 162 -11.77 -11.97 -2.74
N LEU A 163 -11.21 -10.79 -3.02
CA LEU A 163 -11.82 -9.82 -3.93
C LEU A 163 -11.85 -10.35 -5.36
N ARG A 164 -13.05 -10.49 -5.90
CA ARG A 164 -13.29 -10.75 -7.33
C ARG A 164 -13.94 -9.54 -7.95
N LEU A 165 -13.46 -9.18 -9.12
CA LEU A 165 -14.03 -8.12 -9.94
C LEU A 165 -15.34 -8.57 -10.59
N SER A 166 -15.99 -7.67 -11.30
CA SER A 166 -17.31 -7.94 -11.90
C SER A 166 -17.32 -9.01 -12.99
N ASP A 167 -16.17 -9.30 -13.57
CA ASP A 167 -15.93 -10.37 -14.56
C ASP A 167 -15.53 -11.71 -13.91
N GLY A 168 -15.45 -11.75 -12.57
CA GLY A 168 -15.07 -12.92 -11.79
C GLY A 168 -13.55 -13.06 -11.56
N SER A 169 -12.72 -12.21 -12.14
CA SER A 169 -11.26 -12.26 -11.96
C SER A 169 -10.85 -11.89 -10.54
N LEU A 170 -9.81 -12.57 -10.03
CA LEU A 170 -9.21 -12.29 -8.72
C LEU A 170 -8.31 -11.06 -8.81
N TYR A 171 -8.47 -10.11 -7.90
CA TYR A 171 -7.67 -8.88 -7.89
C TYR A 171 -6.39 -9.07 -7.09
N PHE A 172 -5.24 -8.80 -7.71
CA PHE A 172 -3.92 -8.86 -7.06
C PHE A 172 -3.08 -7.66 -7.47
N MET A 173 -2.31 -7.11 -6.56
CA MET A 173 -1.45 -5.97 -6.84
C MET A 173 0.03 -6.28 -6.61
N LEU A 174 0.86 -5.73 -7.50
CA LEU A 174 2.31 -5.62 -7.37
C LEU A 174 2.64 -4.15 -7.12
N TYR A 175 3.20 -3.82 -5.94
CA TYR A 175 3.40 -2.42 -5.57
C TYR A 175 4.51 -1.77 -6.39
N ARG A 176 5.74 -2.33 -6.38
CA ARG A 176 6.90 -1.76 -7.09
C ARG A 176 7.23 -2.56 -8.36
N LEU A 177 6.40 -2.39 -9.36
CA LEU A 177 6.52 -3.17 -10.60
C LEU A 177 7.83 -2.87 -11.36
N GLY A 178 8.30 -1.62 -11.40
CA GLY A 178 9.58 -1.26 -12.01
C GLY A 178 10.77 -1.93 -11.31
N ALA A 179 10.81 -1.89 -9.97
CA ALA A 179 11.85 -2.57 -9.20
C ALA A 179 11.80 -4.10 -9.38
N LEU A 180 10.61 -4.70 -9.42
CA LEU A 180 10.46 -6.11 -9.71
C LEU A 180 11.13 -6.50 -11.03
N VAL A 181 10.93 -5.72 -12.09
CA VAL A 181 11.53 -5.99 -13.40
C VAL A 181 13.06 -5.97 -13.33
N GLU A 182 13.64 -5.01 -12.62
CA GLU A 182 15.08 -4.92 -12.44
C GLU A 182 15.63 -6.13 -11.64
N GLU A 183 14.98 -6.45 -10.53
CA GLU A 183 15.41 -7.48 -9.57
C GLU A 183 15.31 -8.91 -10.12
N VAL A 184 14.33 -9.21 -10.97
CA VAL A 184 14.19 -10.53 -11.60
C VAL A 184 15.05 -10.70 -12.87
N GLY A 185 15.76 -9.67 -13.29
CA GLY A 185 16.67 -9.73 -14.45
C GLY A 185 16.09 -9.22 -15.78
N GLY A 186 15.04 -8.39 -15.73
CA GLY A 186 14.53 -7.68 -16.91
C GLY A 186 13.07 -7.96 -17.26
N LEU A 187 12.59 -7.20 -18.24
CA LEU A 187 11.18 -7.13 -18.63
C LEU A 187 10.61 -8.48 -19.09
N ASP A 188 11.37 -9.21 -19.92
CA ASP A 188 10.93 -10.51 -20.44
C ASP A 188 10.81 -11.57 -19.33
N THR A 189 11.74 -11.57 -18.39
CA THR A 189 11.70 -12.46 -17.22
C THR A 189 10.50 -12.16 -16.34
N ALA A 190 10.27 -10.87 -16.02
CA ALA A 190 9.11 -10.45 -15.25
C ALA A 190 7.80 -10.84 -15.93
N ALA A 191 7.70 -10.63 -17.24
CA ALA A 191 6.53 -11.02 -18.03
C ALA A 191 6.29 -12.55 -18.01
N ALA A 192 7.36 -13.35 -18.07
CA ALA A 192 7.26 -14.80 -17.97
C ALA A 192 6.75 -15.23 -16.58
N LEU A 193 7.28 -14.63 -15.50
CA LEU A 193 6.85 -14.92 -14.13
C LEU A 193 5.38 -14.53 -13.87
N ILE A 194 4.94 -13.39 -14.39
CA ILE A 194 3.54 -12.96 -14.28
C ILE A 194 2.62 -13.92 -15.05
N ARG A 195 3.01 -14.36 -16.24
CA ARG A 195 2.25 -15.39 -16.98
C ARG A 195 2.20 -16.71 -16.21
N GLU A 196 3.34 -17.17 -15.68
CA GLU A 196 3.41 -18.38 -14.86
C GLU A 196 2.44 -18.30 -13.66
N PHE A 197 2.38 -17.16 -12.99
CA PHE A 197 1.45 -16.95 -11.88
C PHE A 197 -0.02 -17.05 -12.34
N ARG A 198 -0.39 -16.44 -13.46
CA ARG A 198 -1.74 -16.54 -14.03
C ARG A 198 -2.10 -18.00 -14.34
N ASP A 199 -1.18 -18.71 -15.00
CA ASP A 199 -1.37 -20.12 -15.37
C ASP A 199 -1.56 -21.00 -14.14
N LYS A 200 -0.80 -20.76 -13.06
CA LYS A 200 -0.95 -21.48 -11.79
C LYS A 200 -2.31 -21.23 -11.15
N VAL A 201 -2.79 -19.98 -11.16
CA VAL A 201 -4.13 -19.63 -10.63
C VAL A 201 -5.24 -20.32 -11.42
N GLU A 202 -5.16 -20.34 -12.75
CA GLU A 202 -6.12 -21.05 -13.61
C GLU A 202 -6.08 -22.57 -13.39
N LYS A 203 -4.88 -23.17 -13.34
CA LYS A 203 -4.70 -24.61 -13.05
C LYS A 203 -5.22 -25.01 -11.67
N ALA A 204 -5.17 -24.11 -10.70
CA ALA A 204 -5.79 -24.31 -9.39
C ALA A 204 -7.33 -24.22 -9.40
N GLY A 205 -7.95 -23.95 -10.56
CA GLY A 205 -9.40 -23.82 -10.70
C GLY A 205 -9.97 -22.55 -10.11
N LEU A 206 -9.14 -21.54 -9.85
CA LEU A 206 -9.53 -20.30 -9.18
C LEU A 206 -10.05 -19.24 -10.17
N GLY A 207 -9.90 -19.47 -11.49
CA GLY A 207 -10.31 -18.57 -12.56
C GLY A 207 -9.20 -17.62 -12.96
N LYS A 208 -9.58 -16.46 -13.54
CA LYS A 208 -8.62 -15.47 -14.05
C LYS A 208 -8.04 -14.61 -12.94
N LEU A 209 -6.79 -14.19 -13.14
CA LEU A 209 -6.09 -13.26 -12.28
C LEU A 209 -5.99 -11.88 -12.94
N HIS A 210 -6.47 -10.84 -12.27
CA HIS A 210 -6.32 -9.44 -12.63
C HIS A 210 -5.12 -8.86 -11.87
N ILE A 211 -4.11 -8.41 -12.60
CA ILE A 211 -2.90 -7.78 -12.04
C ILE A 211 -3.02 -6.27 -12.12
N SER A 212 -2.90 -5.61 -10.96
CA SER A 212 -2.85 -4.16 -10.83
C SER A 212 -1.51 -3.70 -10.28
N THR A 213 -1.20 -2.42 -10.45
CA THR A 213 -0.02 -1.76 -9.85
C THR A 213 -0.34 -0.31 -9.52
N VAL A 214 0.58 0.36 -8.81
CA VAL A 214 0.50 1.79 -8.56
C VAL A 214 1.31 2.55 -9.61
N PHE A 215 0.81 3.71 -10.04
CA PHE A 215 1.47 4.47 -11.09
C PHE A 215 2.82 5.03 -10.64
N GLU A 216 2.96 5.35 -9.36
CA GLU A 216 4.17 5.90 -8.76
C GLU A 216 5.39 4.98 -8.93
N ALA A 217 5.15 3.71 -9.17
CA ALA A 217 6.17 2.69 -9.37
C ALA A 217 6.46 2.37 -10.86
N LEU A 218 5.87 3.12 -11.79
CA LEU A 218 6.12 2.97 -13.22
C LEU A 218 7.34 3.78 -13.67
N PRO A 219 8.16 3.23 -14.55
CA PRO A 219 9.30 3.98 -15.11
C PRO A 219 8.83 5.26 -15.81
N ASP A 220 9.58 6.34 -15.64
CA ASP A 220 9.38 7.63 -16.33
C ASP A 220 7.99 8.29 -16.20
N VAL A 221 7.12 7.79 -15.30
CA VAL A 221 5.74 8.26 -15.20
C VAL A 221 5.65 9.75 -14.85
N TRP A 222 6.50 10.22 -13.94
CA TRP A 222 6.51 11.64 -13.55
C TRP A 222 6.95 12.53 -14.70
N ARG A 223 7.96 12.11 -15.47
CA ARG A 223 8.39 12.82 -16.68
C ARG A 223 7.27 12.89 -17.71
N ALA A 224 6.53 11.80 -17.92
CA ALA A 224 5.39 11.78 -18.85
C ALA A 224 4.23 12.66 -18.36
N LEU A 225 3.98 12.73 -17.04
CA LEU A 225 2.96 13.60 -16.46
C LEU A 225 3.32 15.10 -16.57
N GLU A 226 4.59 15.44 -16.43
CA GLU A 226 5.07 16.84 -16.44
C GLU A 226 5.34 17.35 -17.87
N SER A 227 5.55 16.46 -18.83
CA SER A 227 5.76 16.84 -20.23
C SER A 227 4.47 17.37 -20.85
N PRO A 228 4.53 18.49 -21.61
CA PRO A 228 3.36 19.02 -22.36
C PRO A 228 2.77 18.01 -23.34
N GLU A 229 3.61 17.16 -23.94
CA GLU A 229 3.20 16.16 -24.91
C GLU A 229 2.54 14.94 -24.27
N HIS A 230 2.75 14.73 -22.96
CA HIS A 230 2.29 13.53 -22.23
C HIS A 230 2.63 12.24 -22.97
N ASP A 231 3.92 12.03 -23.29
CA ASP A 231 4.37 10.82 -23.99
C ASP A 231 4.36 9.60 -23.05
N PHE A 232 3.35 8.77 -23.22
CA PHE A 232 3.17 7.50 -22.50
C PHE A 232 3.57 6.26 -23.32
N THR A 233 4.23 6.42 -24.46
CA THR A 233 4.57 5.29 -25.34
C THR A 233 5.37 4.20 -24.64
N GLY A 234 6.44 4.58 -23.92
CA GLY A 234 7.27 3.63 -23.18
C GLY A 234 6.52 2.98 -22.02
N ILE A 235 5.71 3.76 -21.29
CA ILE A 235 4.88 3.27 -20.19
C ILE A 235 3.85 2.25 -20.69
N ASN A 236 3.16 2.55 -21.79
CA ASN A 236 2.20 1.64 -22.38
C ASN A 236 2.85 0.35 -22.89
N HIS A 237 4.03 0.43 -23.50
CA HIS A 237 4.80 -0.76 -23.89
C HIS A 237 5.16 -1.63 -22.67
N PHE A 238 5.60 -1.01 -21.58
CA PHE A 238 5.92 -1.69 -20.31
C PHE A 238 4.69 -2.41 -19.74
N ILE A 239 3.55 -1.72 -19.68
CA ILE A 239 2.28 -2.25 -19.19
C ILE A 239 1.79 -3.42 -20.04
N GLU A 240 1.80 -3.26 -21.38
CA GLU A 240 1.35 -4.28 -22.33
C GLU A 240 2.23 -5.53 -22.26
N THR A 241 3.56 -5.37 -22.19
CA THR A 241 4.50 -6.49 -22.09
C THR A 241 4.28 -7.30 -20.81
N LEU A 242 4.05 -6.62 -19.67
CA LEU A 242 3.76 -7.26 -18.39
C LEU A 242 2.30 -7.69 -18.23
N THR A 243 1.46 -7.42 -19.22
CA THR A 243 0.03 -7.73 -19.18
C THR A 243 -0.68 -7.18 -17.94
N VAL A 244 -0.37 -5.93 -17.55
CA VAL A 244 -1.03 -5.24 -16.44
C VAL A 244 -2.45 -4.86 -16.84
N ASP A 245 -3.45 -5.27 -16.06
CA ASP A 245 -4.86 -5.05 -16.38
C ASP A 245 -5.38 -3.68 -15.93
N SER A 246 -4.84 -3.17 -14.82
CA SER A 246 -5.20 -1.83 -14.33
C SER A 246 -4.09 -1.18 -13.52
N ILE A 247 -4.18 0.14 -13.42
CA ILE A 247 -3.29 0.97 -12.60
C ILE A 247 -4.14 1.78 -11.64
N THR A 248 -3.59 2.07 -10.48
CA THR A 248 -4.17 2.97 -9.49
C THR A 248 -3.10 3.88 -8.91
N SER A 249 -3.42 4.69 -7.92
CA SER A 249 -2.48 5.46 -7.11
C SER A 249 -2.47 4.93 -5.68
N TYR A 250 -1.30 4.94 -5.04
CA TYR A 250 -1.20 4.69 -3.61
C TYR A 250 -1.35 5.98 -2.82
N GLY A 251 -0.75 7.04 -3.30
CA GLY A 251 -0.71 8.35 -2.66
C GLY A 251 -0.97 9.52 -3.61
N TRP A 252 -1.11 10.70 -3.03
CA TRP A 252 -1.04 11.98 -3.73
C TRP A 252 0.19 12.72 -3.20
N GLY A 253 1.07 13.17 -4.01
CA GLY A 253 2.32 13.81 -3.59
C GLY A 253 2.75 14.91 -4.56
N TYR A 254 1.79 15.58 -5.22
CA TYR A 254 2.10 16.53 -6.27
C TYR A 254 1.78 17.96 -5.85
N LYS A 255 2.82 18.82 -5.93
CA LYS A 255 2.73 20.27 -5.68
C LYS A 255 2.15 20.64 -4.31
N ASP A 256 2.78 20.15 -3.27
CA ASP A 256 2.41 20.44 -1.90
C ASP A 256 3.13 21.67 -1.35
N ASP A 257 2.49 22.37 -0.43
CA ASP A 257 3.15 23.43 0.35
C ASP A 257 3.78 22.83 1.61
N PHE A 258 5.03 23.11 1.87
CA PHE A 258 5.72 22.68 3.09
C PHE A 258 5.71 23.80 4.15
N PRO A 259 5.55 23.52 5.45
CA PRO A 259 5.41 22.21 6.10
C PRO A 259 4.00 21.63 6.08
N ALA A 260 3.00 22.40 5.65
CA ALA A 260 1.62 21.97 5.61
C ALA A 260 0.91 22.43 4.34
N THR A 261 0.01 21.60 3.83
CA THR A 261 -0.86 21.92 2.70
C THR A 261 -2.32 21.74 3.08
N ASP A 262 -3.17 22.63 2.60
CA ASP A 262 -4.62 22.52 2.77
C ASP A 262 -5.18 21.36 1.93
N TYR A 263 -6.08 20.55 2.52
CA TYR A 263 -6.65 19.38 1.86
C TYR A 263 -7.31 19.69 0.52
N ALA A 264 -8.13 20.74 0.46
CA ALA A 264 -8.83 21.11 -0.78
C ALA A 264 -7.85 21.55 -1.88
N LYS A 265 -6.78 22.28 -1.51
CA LYS A 265 -5.69 22.63 -2.43
C LYS A 265 -4.94 21.37 -2.91
N TRP A 266 -4.61 20.48 -2.01
CA TRP A 266 -3.92 19.23 -2.31
C TRP A 266 -4.73 18.34 -3.26
N ALA A 267 -6.02 18.15 -2.98
CA ALA A 267 -6.94 17.44 -3.84
C ALA A 267 -7.02 18.05 -5.25
N LYS A 268 -7.15 19.39 -5.32
CA LYS A 268 -7.19 20.13 -6.59
C LYS A 268 -5.91 19.94 -7.41
N ASN A 269 -4.75 19.98 -6.77
CA ASN A 269 -3.46 19.81 -7.45
C ASN A 269 -3.28 18.41 -8.04
N ASN A 270 -3.91 17.39 -7.45
CA ASN A 270 -3.80 16.02 -7.89
C ASN A 270 -4.95 15.55 -8.81
N HIS A 271 -6.03 16.34 -8.92
CA HIS A 271 -7.23 15.97 -9.69
C HIS A 271 -6.98 15.77 -11.19
N TYR A 272 -5.96 16.39 -11.77
CA TYR A 272 -5.67 16.24 -13.21
C TYR A 272 -5.06 14.87 -13.56
N ILE A 273 -4.40 14.19 -12.62
CA ILE A 273 -3.71 12.90 -12.85
C ILE A 273 -4.66 11.84 -13.43
N PRO A 274 -5.83 11.56 -12.83
CA PRO A 274 -6.80 10.65 -13.42
C PRO A 274 -7.24 11.03 -14.83
N LEU A 275 -7.35 12.33 -15.13
CA LEU A 275 -7.76 12.80 -16.45
C LEU A 275 -6.69 12.51 -17.52
N VAL A 276 -5.41 12.73 -17.18
CA VAL A 276 -4.28 12.39 -18.06
C VAL A 276 -4.22 10.88 -18.27
N PHE A 277 -4.29 10.10 -17.21
CA PHE A 277 -4.20 8.65 -17.30
C PHE A 277 -5.35 8.04 -18.12
N ASN A 278 -6.59 8.44 -17.88
CA ASN A 278 -7.73 7.97 -18.67
C ASN A 278 -7.61 8.26 -20.18
N LYS A 279 -6.84 9.30 -20.54
CA LYS A 279 -6.62 9.67 -21.94
C LYS A 279 -5.45 8.95 -22.58
N HIS A 280 -4.37 8.67 -21.84
CA HIS A 280 -3.08 8.26 -22.39
C HIS A 280 -2.68 6.83 -22.04
N LEU A 281 -3.19 6.24 -20.95
CA LEU A 281 -2.92 4.84 -20.62
C LEU A 281 -3.78 3.88 -21.44
N LYS A 282 -3.22 2.75 -21.81
CA LYS A 282 -3.92 1.68 -22.54
C LYS A 282 -4.60 0.64 -21.64
N CYS A 283 -4.37 0.69 -20.34
CA CYS A 283 -5.10 -0.11 -19.35
C CYS A 283 -6.07 0.75 -18.54
N ALA A 284 -6.94 0.10 -17.76
CA ALA A 284 -7.86 0.81 -16.88
C ALA A 284 -7.11 1.58 -15.78
N PHE A 285 -7.55 2.80 -15.46
CA PHE A 285 -7.10 3.54 -14.30
C PHE A 285 -8.20 3.58 -13.24
N ASN A 286 -7.90 3.08 -12.05
CA ASN A 286 -8.80 3.12 -10.89
C ASN A 286 -8.38 4.30 -10.00
N PRO A 287 -9.13 5.41 -9.97
CA PRO A 287 -8.77 6.56 -9.16
C PRO A 287 -8.87 6.24 -7.67
N ASN A 288 -8.00 6.85 -6.87
CA ASN A 288 -8.08 6.81 -5.42
C ASN A 288 -8.46 8.16 -4.84
N VAL A 289 -8.94 8.12 -3.60
CA VAL A 289 -9.19 9.30 -2.76
C VAL A 289 -8.44 9.11 -1.47
N LEU A 290 -7.66 10.11 -1.08
CA LEU A 290 -6.94 10.14 0.19
C LEU A 290 -7.68 11.01 1.19
N THR A 291 -7.62 10.61 2.46
CA THR A 291 -8.26 11.34 3.57
C THR A 291 -7.30 12.29 4.28
N GLY A 292 -6.05 12.33 3.86
CA GLY A 292 -5.00 13.18 4.42
C GLY A 292 -3.66 12.46 4.50
N TRP A 293 -2.63 13.17 4.96
CA TRP A 293 -1.29 12.64 5.14
C TRP A 293 -0.57 13.32 6.29
N ASP A 294 0.09 12.55 7.15
CA ASP A 294 0.94 13.07 8.21
C ASP A 294 1.97 11.98 8.59
N SER A 295 3.17 12.07 8.03
CA SER A 295 4.28 11.15 8.32
C SER A 295 5.15 11.60 9.50
N SER A 296 4.86 12.76 10.10
CA SER A 296 5.69 13.36 11.14
C SER A 296 5.97 12.46 12.35
N PRO A 297 5.06 11.57 12.78
CA PRO A 297 5.35 10.63 13.87
C PRO A 297 6.50 9.67 13.57
N ARG A 298 6.75 9.35 12.30
CA ARG A 298 7.80 8.42 11.86
C ARG A 298 9.17 9.06 11.74
N THR A 299 9.27 10.36 11.97
CA THR A 299 10.53 11.10 11.85
C THR A 299 11.11 11.40 13.22
N VAL A 300 12.34 11.85 13.23
CA VAL A 300 13.07 12.18 14.47
C VAL A 300 12.26 13.12 15.35
N GLN A 301 12.08 12.74 16.60
CA GLN A 301 11.47 13.53 17.64
C GLN A 301 12.56 14.12 18.53
N SER A 302 12.25 15.22 19.23
CA SER A 302 13.24 15.93 20.05
C SER A 302 13.47 15.31 21.42
N ASP A 303 12.79 14.25 21.77
CA ASP A 303 12.82 13.69 23.11
C ASP A 303 13.32 12.23 23.14
N MET A 304 12.46 11.29 22.88
CA MET A 304 12.68 9.89 23.14
C MET A 304 13.62 9.20 22.16
N PHE A 305 13.65 9.64 20.90
CA PHE A 305 14.39 8.94 19.84
C PHE A 305 15.72 9.62 19.55
N GLU A 306 15.65 10.81 18.98
CA GLU A 306 16.82 11.65 18.69
C GLU A 306 16.46 13.12 18.78
N LYS A 307 17.36 13.90 19.38
CA LYS A 307 17.20 15.34 19.51
C LYS A 307 17.74 16.07 18.28
N VAL A 308 17.16 15.81 17.13
CA VAL A 308 17.58 16.40 15.85
C VAL A 308 16.32 16.82 15.10
N GLY A 309 16.37 17.91 14.40
CA GLY A 309 15.26 18.47 13.65
C GLY A 309 14.52 17.45 12.78
N TYR A 310 13.53 17.86 12.04
CA TYR A 310 12.91 16.96 11.10
C TYR A 310 13.72 16.89 9.81
N PRO A 311 13.50 15.83 9.05
CA PRO A 311 12.54 15.91 7.97
C PRO A 311 11.26 15.09 8.22
N PHE A 312 10.18 15.56 7.62
CA PHE A 312 8.95 14.82 7.35
C PHE A 312 8.35 15.35 6.04
N ASP A 313 7.50 14.58 5.42
CA ASP A 313 6.74 15.05 4.26
C ASP A 313 5.73 16.11 4.69
N THR A 314 5.21 16.86 3.71
CA THR A 314 4.15 17.82 3.94
C THR A 314 2.98 17.19 4.70
N VAL A 315 2.53 17.86 5.75
CA VAL A 315 1.32 17.46 6.49
C VAL A 315 0.08 18.02 5.80
N VAL A 316 -0.91 17.18 5.56
CA VAL A 316 -2.21 17.63 5.05
C VAL A 316 -3.08 18.07 6.21
N VAL A 317 -3.55 19.29 6.16
CA VAL A 317 -4.39 19.93 7.19
C VAL A 317 -5.80 20.21 6.64
N ASN A 318 -6.76 20.48 7.52
CA ASN A 318 -8.16 20.77 7.19
C ASN A 318 -8.88 19.64 6.44
N ASN A 319 -8.42 18.40 6.63
CA ASN A 319 -9.07 17.18 6.09
C ASN A 319 -10.26 16.79 6.96
N THR A 320 -11.31 17.60 6.93
CA THR A 320 -12.55 17.37 7.68
C THR A 320 -13.60 16.63 6.84
N PRO A 321 -14.65 16.05 7.46
CA PRO A 321 -15.71 15.33 6.74
C PRO A 321 -16.47 16.21 5.72
N GLU A 322 -16.37 17.54 5.80
CA GLU A 322 -17.00 18.50 4.88
C GLU A 322 -16.23 18.66 3.56
N HIS A 323 -14.97 18.22 3.50
CA HIS A 323 -14.11 18.25 2.32
C HIS A 323 -13.95 16.87 1.71
#